data_e1e3ebeca2d81c2bb75f283f580aa074
#
_entry.id   e1e3ebeca2d81c2bb75f283f580aa074
#
_cell.length_a   1.000
_cell.length_b   1.000
_cell.length_c   1.000
_cell.angle_alpha   90.00
_cell.angle_beta   90.00
_cell.angle_gamma   90.00
#
_symmetry.space_group_name_H-M   'P 1'
#
loop_
_entity.id
_entity.type
_entity.pdbx_description
1 polymer ?
#
loop_
_entity_poly.entity_id
_entity_poly.type
_entity_poly.pdbx_seq_one_letter_code
_entity_poly.pdbx_strand_id
1 'polypeptide(L)'
;MENKPYQRKGVSSNTQAGKDFENKILFFLENNGITVEPQTKVEIGINAKKEHAFDFGNNSILVECKSQTWTETGNAPSAKIKNWSDAMFSFYLAPKKYKKLFFVEMSFNQKYCKTLLEYFIDHYFYLIPSIISLRFRHGGEKITNLC
;
A
#
# COMPACT_ATOMS: atom_id res chain seq x y z
N MET A 1 21.01 -11.49 22.93
CA MET A 1 19.78 -10.98 22.30
C MET A 1 18.71 -12.04 22.43
N GLU A 2 17.69 -11.79 23.21
CA GLU A 2 16.54 -12.68 23.29
C GLU A 2 15.81 -12.69 21.96
N ASN A 3 15.79 -13.84 21.29
CA ASN A 3 14.94 -14.06 20.12
C ASN A 3 13.49 -14.04 20.59
N LYS A 4 12.82 -12.93 20.41
CA LYS A 4 11.37 -12.85 20.62
C LYS A 4 10.69 -13.77 19.61
N PRO A 5 9.84 -14.72 20.06
CA PRO A 5 9.30 -15.77 19.18
C PRO A 5 8.44 -15.26 18.01
N TYR A 6 8.04 -13.99 18.00
CA TYR A 6 7.28 -13.34 16.92
C TYR A 6 8.16 -12.57 15.91
N GLN A 7 9.47 -12.45 16.18
CA GLN A 7 10.38 -11.85 15.23
C GLN A 7 10.82 -12.90 14.22
N ARG A 8 10.38 -12.75 12.98
CA ARG A 8 10.94 -13.55 11.87
C ARG A 8 12.46 -13.38 11.88
N LYS A 9 13.17 -14.48 11.73
CA LYS A 9 14.60 -14.42 11.42
C LYS A 9 14.78 -13.49 10.21
N GLY A 10 15.40 -12.33 10.44
CA GLY A 10 15.60 -11.33 9.40
C GLY A 10 14.63 -10.16 9.46
N VAL A 11 14.58 -9.41 10.57
CA VAL A 11 13.88 -8.10 10.63
C VAL A 11 14.37 -7.17 9.51
N SER A 12 15.64 -7.26 9.13
CA SER A 12 16.19 -6.60 7.94
C SER A 12 15.51 -7.04 6.64
N SER A 13 15.01 -8.27 6.52
CA SER A 13 14.38 -8.76 5.29
C SER A 13 13.00 -8.14 5.03
N ASN A 14 12.21 -7.83 6.06
CA ASN A 14 10.90 -7.20 5.88
C ASN A 14 11.03 -5.73 5.47
N THR A 15 11.98 -5.00 6.05
CA THR A 15 12.30 -3.63 5.66
C THR A 15 12.88 -3.58 4.25
N GLN A 16 13.74 -4.53 3.92
CA GLN A 16 14.32 -4.64 2.59
C GLN A 16 13.27 -5.00 1.54
N ALA A 17 12.36 -5.93 1.85
CA ALA A 17 11.25 -6.29 0.96
C ALA A 17 10.32 -5.09 0.66
N GLY A 18 10.03 -4.28 1.68
CA GLY A 18 9.28 -3.04 1.51
C GLY A 18 10.00 -2.06 0.58
N LYS A 19 11.29 -1.87 0.78
CA LYS A 19 12.11 -0.97 -0.03
C LYS A 19 12.26 -1.47 -1.47
N ASP A 20 12.45 -2.76 -1.65
CA ASP A 20 12.54 -3.37 -2.99
C ASP A 20 11.22 -3.20 -3.75
N PHE A 21 10.09 -3.35 -3.08
CA PHE A 21 8.78 -3.11 -3.67
C PHE A 21 8.57 -1.64 -4.05
N GLU A 22 8.91 -0.70 -3.17
CA GLU A 22 8.87 0.74 -3.48
C GLU A 22 9.73 1.07 -4.70
N ASN A 23 10.93 0.52 -4.79
CA ASN A 23 11.82 0.72 -5.95
C ASN A 23 11.19 0.19 -7.25
N LYS A 24 10.53 -0.96 -7.22
CA LYS A 24 9.79 -1.49 -8.37
C LYS A 24 8.66 -0.58 -8.80
N ILE A 25 7.94 -0.02 -7.85
CA ILE A 25 6.83 0.90 -8.13
C ILE A 25 7.35 2.23 -8.69
N LEU A 26 8.43 2.75 -8.13
CA LEU A 26 9.08 3.95 -8.66
C LEU A 26 9.49 3.75 -10.12
N PHE A 27 10.17 2.65 -10.43
CA PHE A 27 10.55 2.30 -11.80
C PHE A 27 9.34 2.19 -12.74
N PHE A 28 8.27 1.56 -12.27
CA PHE A 28 7.01 1.46 -13.02
C PHE A 28 6.42 2.85 -13.32
N LEU A 29 6.36 3.73 -12.34
CA LEU A 29 5.84 5.10 -12.50
C LEU A 29 6.68 5.89 -13.50
N GLU A 30 8.00 5.86 -13.35
CA GLU A 30 8.93 6.54 -14.26
C GLU A 30 8.79 6.04 -15.70
N ASN A 31 8.67 4.73 -15.91
CA ASN A 31 8.46 4.15 -17.24
C ASN A 31 7.11 4.52 -17.88
N ASN A 32 6.15 4.94 -17.06
CA ASN A 32 4.85 5.43 -17.53
C ASN A 32 4.79 6.97 -17.59
N GLY A 33 5.95 7.63 -17.52
CA GLY A 33 6.03 9.09 -17.64
C GLY A 33 5.55 9.86 -16.41
N ILE A 34 5.46 9.18 -15.25
CA ILE A 34 5.02 9.79 -13.99
C ILE A 34 6.24 10.04 -13.12
N THR A 35 6.59 11.31 -12.96
CA THR A 35 7.69 11.74 -12.08
C THR A 35 7.16 12.01 -10.69
N VAL A 36 7.73 11.35 -9.69
CA VAL A 36 7.37 11.50 -8.27
C VAL A 36 8.61 11.64 -7.41
N GLU A 37 8.45 12.26 -6.26
CA GLU A 37 9.48 12.39 -5.24
C GLU A 37 9.22 11.39 -4.10
N PRO A 38 10.25 10.79 -3.50
CA PRO A 38 10.09 9.94 -2.33
C PRO A 38 9.72 10.77 -1.10
N GLN A 39 9.01 10.15 -0.16
CA GLN A 39 8.64 10.74 1.12
C GLN A 39 7.97 12.12 0.95
N THR A 40 6.98 12.19 0.08
CA THR A 40 6.21 13.41 -0.18
C THR A 40 5.35 13.78 1.02
N LYS A 41 5.63 14.92 1.60
CA LYS A 41 4.98 15.39 2.83
C LYS A 41 3.75 16.23 2.51
N VAL A 42 2.64 15.89 3.14
CA VAL A 42 1.37 16.60 3.02
C VAL A 42 0.74 16.74 4.40
N GLU A 43 0.22 17.90 4.71
CA GLU A 43 -0.51 18.10 5.94
C GLU A 43 -1.90 17.47 5.88
N ILE A 44 -2.18 16.58 6.83
CA ILE A 44 -3.46 15.90 6.97
C ILE A 44 -3.97 16.01 8.42
N GLY A 45 -5.25 15.88 8.61
CA GLY A 45 -5.84 15.82 9.95
C GLY A 45 -7.26 16.37 9.99
N ILE A 46 -8.00 16.00 11.02
CA ILE A 46 -9.36 16.44 11.28
C ILE A 46 -9.35 17.69 12.16
N ASN A 47 -8.95 17.54 13.42
CA ASN A 47 -8.96 18.62 14.40
C ASN A 47 -7.72 19.51 14.32
N ALA A 48 -6.59 18.91 13.99
CA ALA A 48 -5.32 19.60 13.81
C ALA A 48 -4.62 19.00 12.60
N LYS A 49 -3.83 19.80 11.92
CA LYS A 49 -3.03 19.34 10.80
C LYS A 49 -1.69 18.80 11.29
N LYS A 50 -1.29 17.67 10.75
CA LYS A 50 0.02 17.07 10.97
C LYS A 50 0.61 16.64 9.63
N GLU A 51 1.89 16.87 9.48
CA GLU A 51 2.63 16.42 8.31
C GLU A 51 2.70 14.89 8.25
N HIS A 52 2.28 14.32 7.12
CA HIS A 52 2.36 12.90 6.82
C HIS A 52 3.20 12.70 5.55
N ALA A 53 4.14 11.79 5.61
CA ALA A 53 4.98 11.42 4.46
C ALA A 53 4.37 10.24 3.71
N PHE A 54 3.86 10.49 2.51
CA PHE A 54 3.48 9.43 1.59
C PHE A 54 4.73 8.84 0.93
N ASP A 55 4.68 7.58 0.54
CA ASP A 55 5.87 6.89 -0.02
C ASP A 55 6.41 7.63 -1.24
N PHE A 56 5.52 8.07 -2.13
CA PHE A 56 5.86 8.93 -3.27
C PHE A 56 4.76 9.95 -3.54
N GLY A 57 5.10 11.00 -4.25
CA GLY A 57 4.11 11.96 -4.73
C GLY A 57 4.69 13.08 -5.56
N ASN A 58 3.80 13.90 -6.08
CA ASN A 58 4.06 15.16 -6.76
C ASN A 58 2.92 16.14 -6.51
N ASN A 59 2.79 17.19 -7.30
CA ASN A 59 1.73 18.19 -7.11
C ASN A 59 0.30 17.67 -7.37
N SER A 60 0.15 16.50 -7.99
CA SER A 60 -1.16 15.95 -8.40
C SER A 60 -1.41 14.51 -7.97
N ILE A 61 -0.39 13.80 -7.52
CA ILE A 61 -0.48 12.36 -7.20
C ILE A 61 0.16 12.09 -5.83
N LEU A 62 -0.49 11.24 -5.04
CA LEU A 62 0.06 10.64 -3.82
C LEU A 62 0.05 9.12 -3.96
N VAL A 63 1.11 8.48 -3.53
CA VAL A 63 1.33 7.04 -3.68
C VAL A 63 1.67 6.41 -2.32
N GLU A 64 1.00 5.32 -2.01
CA GLU A 64 1.34 4.42 -0.91
C GLU A 64 1.59 3.01 -1.45
N CYS A 65 2.63 2.36 -0.94
CA CYS A 65 3.05 1.03 -1.34
C CYS A 65 2.99 0.08 -0.14
N LYS A 66 2.42 -1.09 -0.33
CA LYS A 66 2.35 -2.13 0.69
C LYS A 66 2.84 -3.45 0.13
N SER A 67 3.87 -4.01 0.73
CA SER A 67 4.53 -5.25 0.31
C SER A 67 4.07 -6.49 1.06
N GLN A 68 3.02 -6.39 1.90
CA GLN A 68 2.51 -7.53 2.65
C GLN A 68 1.90 -8.58 1.72
N THR A 69 2.10 -9.83 2.09
CA THR A 69 1.60 -11.01 1.39
C THR A 69 0.78 -11.88 2.34
N TRP A 70 0.06 -12.85 1.80
CA TRP A 70 -0.50 -13.92 2.63
C TRP A 70 0.59 -14.54 3.49
N THR A 71 0.23 -15.00 4.70
CA THR A 71 1.18 -15.73 5.54
C THR A 71 1.52 -17.10 4.94
N GLU A 72 2.64 -17.69 5.34
CA GLU A 72 3.04 -19.02 4.87
C GLU A 72 2.00 -20.09 5.20
N THR A 73 1.25 -19.92 6.29
CA THR A 73 0.15 -20.82 6.68
C THR A 73 -1.15 -20.57 5.90
N GLY A 74 -1.15 -19.59 4.97
CA GLY A 74 -2.31 -19.24 4.16
C GLY A 74 -3.38 -18.41 4.88
N ASN A 75 -3.04 -17.81 6.01
CA ASN A 75 -3.94 -16.92 6.74
C ASN A 75 -3.71 -15.47 6.29
N ALA A 76 -4.75 -14.64 6.42
CA ALA A 76 -4.61 -13.21 6.22
C ALA A 76 -3.72 -12.60 7.30
N PRO A 77 -2.75 -11.74 6.95
CA PRO A 77 -1.88 -11.06 7.92
C PRO A 77 -2.63 -9.91 8.59
N SER A 78 -3.58 -10.23 9.47
CA SER A 78 -4.59 -9.29 10.01
C SER A 78 -4.00 -8.03 10.63
N ALA A 79 -2.90 -8.14 11.37
CA ALA A 79 -2.23 -6.98 11.97
C ALA A 79 -1.63 -6.05 10.91
N LYS A 80 -1.11 -6.60 9.81
CA LYS A 80 -0.52 -5.83 8.71
C LYS A 80 -1.57 -5.26 7.77
N ILE A 81 -2.68 -5.98 7.56
CA ILE A 81 -3.83 -5.47 6.80
C ILE A 81 -4.45 -4.25 7.47
N LYS A 82 -4.42 -4.17 8.79
CA LYS A 82 -4.85 -2.98 9.52
C LYS A 82 -4.06 -1.74 9.08
N ASN A 83 -2.78 -1.88 8.78
CA ASN A 83 -1.96 -0.79 8.27
C ASN A 83 -2.43 -0.30 6.88
N TRP A 84 -3.08 -1.16 6.10
CA TRP A 84 -3.72 -0.75 4.84
C TRP A 84 -4.91 0.17 5.09
N SER A 85 -5.68 -0.11 6.14
CA SER A 85 -6.78 0.77 6.57
C SER A 85 -6.28 2.14 7.03
N ASP A 86 -5.14 2.19 7.72
CA ASP A 86 -4.50 3.45 8.11
C ASP A 86 -4.07 4.25 6.87
N ALA A 87 -3.55 3.60 5.84
CA ALA A 87 -3.25 4.25 4.56
C ALA A 87 -4.51 4.81 3.89
N MET A 88 -5.61 4.08 3.91
CA MET A 88 -6.90 4.56 3.39
C MET A 88 -7.37 5.81 4.12
N PHE A 89 -7.22 5.85 5.44
CA PHE A 89 -7.57 7.01 6.24
C PHE A 89 -6.68 8.23 5.93
N SER A 90 -5.37 8.02 5.79
CA SER A 90 -4.45 9.08 5.39
C SER A 90 -4.82 9.66 4.01
N PHE A 91 -5.17 8.82 3.06
CA PHE A 91 -5.67 9.25 1.76
C PHE A 91 -6.98 10.03 1.85
N TYR A 92 -7.90 9.58 2.69
CA TYR A 92 -9.17 10.28 2.91
C TYR A 92 -8.96 11.70 3.45
N LEU A 93 -7.99 11.86 4.37
CA LEU A 93 -7.66 13.14 4.98
C LEU A 93 -6.83 14.06 4.06
N ALA A 94 -6.15 13.52 3.07
CA ALA A 94 -5.36 14.30 2.13
C ALA A 94 -6.26 15.14 1.21
N PRO A 95 -5.78 16.32 0.75
CA PRO A 95 -6.57 17.18 -0.13
C PRO A 95 -7.12 16.46 -1.35
N LYS A 96 -8.35 16.80 -1.73
CA LYS A 96 -9.08 16.17 -2.84
C LYS A 96 -8.43 16.38 -4.20
N LYS A 97 -7.59 17.40 -4.35
CA LYS A 97 -6.85 17.67 -5.59
C LYS A 97 -5.93 16.54 -6.01
N TYR A 98 -5.47 15.73 -5.05
CA TYR A 98 -4.55 14.64 -5.33
C TYR A 98 -5.29 13.39 -5.83
N LYS A 99 -4.78 12.83 -6.92
CA LYS A 99 -5.07 11.46 -7.31
C LYS A 99 -4.28 10.51 -6.38
N LYS A 100 -4.95 9.54 -5.79
CA LYS A 100 -4.37 8.64 -4.79
C LYS A 100 -4.19 7.26 -5.40
N LEU A 101 -2.96 6.77 -5.38
CA LEU A 101 -2.58 5.48 -5.93
C LEU A 101 -2.09 4.58 -4.81
N PHE A 102 -2.72 3.42 -4.70
CA PHE A 102 -2.37 2.40 -3.72
C PHE A 102 -1.83 1.17 -4.45
N PHE A 103 -0.57 0.86 -4.24
CA PHE A 103 0.10 -0.29 -4.83
C PHE A 103 0.33 -1.36 -3.79
N VAL A 104 0.01 -2.59 -4.13
CA VAL A 104 0.22 -3.74 -3.27
C VAL A 104 0.96 -4.85 -4.02
N GLU A 105 1.74 -5.64 -3.29
CA GLU A 105 2.39 -6.82 -3.85
C GLU A 105 1.33 -7.85 -4.26
N MET A 106 1.53 -8.46 -5.43
CA MET A 106 0.67 -9.55 -5.89
C MET A 106 0.90 -10.78 -5.03
N SER A 107 -0.13 -11.21 -4.34
CA SER A 107 -0.09 -12.40 -3.51
C SER A 107 -1.41 -13.15 -3.59
N PHE A 108 -1.40 -14.34 -4.17
CA PHE A 108 -2.57 -15.16 -4.38
C PHE A 108 -2.62 -16.31 -3.37
N ASN A 109 -3.80 -16.59 -2.84
CA ASN A 109 -4.05 -17.71 -1.94
C ASN A 109 -5.02 -18.70 -2.58
N GLN A 110 -4.58 -19.93 -2.80
CA GLN A 110 -5.39 -20.98 -3.43
C GLN A 110 -6.59 -21.40 -2.57
N LYS A 111 -6.45 -21.38 -1.24
CA LYS A 111 -7.54 -21.74 -0.33
C LYS A 111 -8.75 -20.81 -0.46
N TYR A 112 -8.49 -19.52 -0.60
CA TYR A 112 -9.53 -18.50 -0.76
C TYR A 112 -9.80 -18.13 -2.21
N CYS A 113 -9.01 -18.65 -3.15
CA CYS A 113 -9.08 -18.32 -4.59
C CYS A 113 -9.07 -16.81 -4.86
N LYS A 114 -8.25 -16.06 -4.14
CA LYS A 114 -8.14 -14.60 -4.31
C LYS A 114 -6.78 -14.05 -3.90
N THR A 115 -6.50 -12.87 -4.41
CA THR A 115 -5.35 -12.08 -3.97
C THR A 115 -5.60 -11.46 -2.61
N LEU A 116 -4.53 -11.03 -1.93
CA LEU A 116 -4.66 -10.30 -0.67
C LEU A 116 -5.39 -8.97 -0.86
N LEU A 117 -5.20 -8.31 -2.02
CA LEU A 117 -5.95 -7.10 -2.36
C LEU A 117 -7.45 -7.35 -2.48
N GLU A 118 -7.84 -8.42 -3.18
CA GLU A 118 -9.25 -8.81 -3.29
C GLU A 118 -9.85 -9.14 -1.93
N TYR A 119 -9.10 -9.83 -1.07
CA TYR A 119 -9.51 -10.08 0.32
C TYR A 119 -9.72 -8.76 1.08
N PHE A 120 -8.79 -7.83 0.96
CA PHE A 120 -8.91 -6.52 1.60
C PHE A 120 -10.14 -5.75 1.10
N ILE A 121 -10.37 -5.74 -0.20
CA ILE A 121 -11.55 -5.11 -0.80
C ILE A 121 -12.83 -5.74 -0.24
N ASP A 122 -12.93 -7.07 -0.21
CA ASP A 122 -14.12 -7.76 0.28
C ASP A 122 -14.46 -7.46 1.74
N HIS A 123 -13.44 -7.31 2.58
CA HIS A 123 -13.64 -7.14 4.03
C HIS A 123 -13.63 -5.69 4.50
N TYR A 124 -12.99 -4.80 3.76
CA TYR A 124 -12.73 -3.42 4.17
C TYR A 124 -13.21 -2.37 3.15
N PHE A 125 -14.08 -2.75 2.23
CA PHE A 125 -14.60 -1.84 1.19
C PHE A 125 -15.16 -0.54 1.78
N TYR A 126 -15.82 -0.62 2.92
CA TYR A 126 -16.39 0.53 3.64
C TYR A 126 -15.34 1.54 4.15
N LEU A 127 -14.07 1.17 4.16
CA LEU A 127 -12.95 2.04 4.55
C LEU A 127 -12.20 2.61 3.33
N ILE A 128 -12.54 2.20 2.12
CA ILE A 128 -11.85 2.62 0.91
C ILE A 128 -12.51 3.90 0.37
N PRO A 129 -11.80 5.04 0.36
CA PRO A 129 -12.33 6.27 -0.22
C PRO A 129 -12.60 6.11 -1.72
N SER A 130 -13.71 6.69 -2.19
CA SER A 130 -14.15 6.60 -3.60
C SER A 130 -13.17 7.19 -4.63
N ILE A 131 -12.21 7.98 -4.15
CA ILE A 131 -11.22 8.67 -4.98
C ILE A 131 -9.89 7.92 -5.11
N ILE A 132 -9.80 6.71 -4.57
CA ILE A 132 -8.58 5.89 -4.63
C ILE A 132 -8.65 4.97 -5.84
N SER A 133 -7.56 4.99 -6.62
CA SER A 133 -7.28 3.97 -7.63
C SER A 133 -6.44 2.87 -6.99
N LEU A 134 -7.02 1.69 -6.87
CA LEU A 134 -6.30 0.52 -6.40
C LEU A 134 -5.54 -0.12 -7.54
N ARG A 135 -4.26 -0.38 -7.31
CA ARG A 135 -3.36 -0.96 -8.30
C ARG A 135 -2.68 -2.17 -7.68
N PHE A 136 -2.62 -3.25 -8.40
CA PHE A 136 -1.76 -4.36 -8.06
C PHE A 136 -0.88 -4.71 -9.26
N ARG A 137 0.33 -5.16 -8.96
CA ARG A 137 1.25 -5.61 -9.98
C ARG A 137 1.28 -7.13 -10.00
N HIS A 138 0.87 -7.67 -11.11
CA HIS A 138 1.26 -9.03 -11.54
C HIS A 138 2.20 -8.85 -12.71
N GLY A 139 3.08 -9.81 -12.97
CA GLY A 139 4.05 -9.79 -14.08
C GLY A 139 3.48 -9.45 -15.47
N GLY A 140 2.32 -8.90 -15.53
CA GLY A 140 1.62 -8.29 -16.62
C GLY A 140 0.40 -7.56 -16.09
N GLU A 141 0.53 -6.30 -15.90
CA GLU A 141 -0.41 -5.23 -15.63
C GLU A 141 -1.91 -5.59 -15.57
N LYS A 142 -2.47 -5.70 -14.37
CA LYS A 142 -3.90 -5.46 -14.15
C LYS A 142 -4.09 -4.26 -13.24
N ILE A 143 -4.80 -3.28 -13.76
CA ILE A 143 -5.20 -2.08 -13.05
C ILE A 143 -6.67 -2.25 -12.67
N THR A 144 -6.97 -2.36 -11.40
CA THR A 144 -8.35 -2.30 -10.90
C THR A 144 -8.64 -0.88 -10.47
N ASN A 145 -9.49 -0.19 -11.21
CA ASN A 145 -10.05 1.09 -10.81
C ASN A 145 -11.32 0.79 -10.02
N LEU A 146 -11.31 1.06 -8.74
CA LEU A 146 -12.52 1.21 -7.95
C LEU A 146 -12.87 2.70 -7.90
N CYS A 147 -13.67 3.11 -8.79
CA CYS A 147 -14.29 4.43 -8.73
C CYS A 147 -15.63 4.33 -8.03
#